data_25fcdaa399128e8d87e544bf5498c546
#
_entry.id   25fcdaa399128e8d87e544bf5498c546
#
_cell.length_a   1.000
_cell.length_b   1.000
_cell.length_c   1.000
_cell.angle_alpha   90.00
_cell.angle_beta   90.00
_cell.angle_gamma   90.00
#
_symmetry.space_group_name_H-M   'P 1'
#
loop_
_entity.id
_entity.type
_entity.pdbx_description
1 polymer ?
#
loop_
_entity_poly.entity_id
_entity_poly.type
_entity_poly.pdbx_seq_one_letter_code
_entity_poly.pdbx_strand_id
1 'polypeptide(L)'
;MPVPRVLRPLASTGDVDCYELTIRKATAQILPGVTTDVLTYDGHFPGPVIHARSGRRVLVRHRNGLHMPVAVHLHGAMVPPASDGNPMDVFAPGTSRTYTYTNRQPHASLWFHDHAHHMEAEHVYRGLSGTYLLTDDLEQGLPLPKGQYDVPITLRDARFDENGQLAYTMSDRNRTTLLANGSPTPYFEVAARKYRFRLLNGSNLRIFALSLSDGTPLTQIASDGGLLERPVAVPVLTLSPGERADVVVDFSRHPVGTRLVLRNSGPGKPEQVGQVLRFDVVRTADDPSRVPPVLRTLPPASALAAPAVTRRIELSMDEDGRPDPRGFINGQLYDPDRIDTTVAFGSSEIWNVTNTNQRVAHNFHLHLVQFRVLERGGRPAGPAEAGLKDTVRVMPGETVKLHVTFDGFRGDYVYHCHMLDHSAMGMMATFRVR
;
A
#
# COMPACT_ATOMS: atom_id res chain seq x y z
N MET A 1 17.65 -0.01 -10.85
CA MET A 1 16.25 -0.24 -10.47
C MET A 1 15.35 0.15 -11.63
N PRO A 2 14.45 -0.69 -12.10
CA PRO A 2 13.45 -0.30 -13.09
C PRO A 2 12.45 0.69 -12.48
N VAL A 3 11.91 1.58 -13.34
CA VAL A 3 10.78 2.45 -12.98
C VAL A 3 9.53 1.85 -13.63
N PRO A 4 8.44 1.62 -12.88
CA PRO A 4 7.24 1.02 -13.44
C PRO A 4 6.68 1.85 -14.60
N ARG A 5 6.14 1.16 -15.60
CA ARG A 5 5.57 1.79 -16.79
C ARG A 5 4.30 2.57 -16.44
N VAL A 6 4.25 3.82 -16.80
CA VAL A 6 3.03 4.62 -16.76
C VAL A 6 2.16 4.27 -17.97
N LEU A 7 0.92 3.86 -17.70
CA LEU A 7 -0.05 3.53 -18.74
C LEU A 7 -0.62 4.82 -19.36
N ARG A 8 -0.92 4.74 -20.66
CA ARG A 8 -1.73 5.75 -21.34
C ARG A 8 -3.16 5.22 -21.44
N PRO A 9 -4.18 6.06 -21.24
CA PRO A 9 -5.56 5.63 -21.47
C PRO A 9 -5.76 5.24 -22.94
N LEU A 10 -6.55 4.20 -23.19
CA LEU A 10 -6.98 3.82 -24.55
C LEU A 10 -7.88 4.89 -25.18
N ALA A 11 -8.69 5.52 -24.35
CA ALA A 11 -9.54 6.64 -24.73
C ALA A 11 -9.61 7.64 -23.58
N SER A 12 -9.67 8.93 -23.94
CA SER A 12 -9.81 10.03 -23.00
C SER A 12 -10.85 10.97 -23.58
N THR A 13 -12.04 11.05 -22.97
CA THR A 13 -13.17 11.84 -23.45
C THR A 13 -13.79 12.61 -22.30
N GLY A 14 -14.06 13.92 -22.48
CA GLY A 14 -14.69 14.74 -21.45
C GLY A 14 -14.02 14.59 -20.09
N ASP A 15 -14.77 13.97 -19.15
CA ASP A 15 -14.36 13.74 -17.76
C ASP A 15 -13.94 12.29 -17.45
N VAL A 16 -13.68 11.45 -18.49
CA VAL A 16 -13.42 10.01 -18.34
C VAL A 16 -12.13 9.60 -19.07
N ASP A 17 -11.30 8.81 -18.39
CA ASP A 17 -10.18 8.06 -18.96
C ASP A 17 -10.48 6.56 -18.90
N CYS A 18 -10.27 5.86 -20.03
CA CYS A 18 -10.53 4.43 -20.14
C CYS A 18 -9.22 3.65 -20.30
N TYR A 19 -9.11 2.57 -19.52
CA TYR A 19 -7.99 1.62 -19.60
C TYR A 19 -8.52 0.21 -19.81
N GLU A 20 -7.73 -0.63 -20.45
CA GLU A 20 -7.96 -2.07 -20.53
C GLU A 20 -6.67 -2.78 -20.13
N LEU A 21 -6.76 -3.76 -19.23
CA LEU A 21 -5.65 -4.53 -18.70
C LEU A 21 -6.00 -6.02 -18.73
N THR A 22 -5.11 -6.83 -19.31
CA THR A 22 -5.24 -8.28 -19.25
C THR A 22 -4.45 -8.82 -18.08
N ILE A 23 -5.12 -9.49 -17.16
CA ILE A 23 -4.49 -10.26 -16.07
C ILE A 23 -4.01 -11.58 -16.67
N ARG A 24 -2.71 -11.84 -16.68
CA ARG A 24 -2.15 -13.03 -17.34
C ARG A 24 -0.81 -13.47 -16.77
N LYS A 25 -0.46 -14.72 -17.02
CA LYS A 25 0.90 -15.22 -16.81
C LYS A 25 1.87 -14.52 -17.76
N ALA A 26 3.06 -14.28 -17.28
CA ALA A 26 4.20 -13.78 -18.04
C ALA A 26 5.50 -14.23 -17.37
N THR A 27 6.62 -13.84 -17.94
CA THR A 27 7.93 -14.09 -17.36
C THR A 27 8.65 -12.78 -17.09
N ALA A 28 9.49 -12.76 -16.07
CA ALA A 28 10.35 -11.63 -15.70
C ALA A 28 11.78 -12.12 -15.41
N GLN A 29 12.77 -11.30 -15.71
CA GLN A 29 14.15 -11.53 -15.28
C GLN A 29 14.37 -10.84 -13.93
N ILE A 30 13.97 -11.50 -12.85
CA ILE A 30 14.14 -10.97 -11.49
C ILE A 30 15.58 -11.22 -11.01
N LEU A 31 16.04 -12.46 -11.13
CA LEU A 31 17.40 -12.86 -10.83
C LEU A 31 18.27 -12.82 -12.11
N PRO A 32 19.56 -12.48 -12.03
CA PRO A 32 20.43 -12.44 -13.20
C PRO A 32 20.47 -13.78 -13.94
N GLY A 33 20.18 -13.74 -15.23
CA GLY A 33 20.26 -14.94 -16.10
C GLY A 33 19.14 -15.96 -15.91
N VAL A 34 18.14 -15.68 -15.08
CA VAL A 34 17.03 -16.59 -14.78
C VAL A 34 15.72 -15.97 -15.22
N THR A 35 14.88 -16.78 -15.86
CA THR A 35 13.51 -16.42 -16.22
C THR A 35 12.56 -16.94 -15.14
N THR A 36 11.85 -16.05 -14.48
CA THR A 36 10.89 -16.35 -13.40
C THR A 36 9.46 -16.18 -13.90
N ASP A 37 8.59 -17.15 -13.65
CA ASP A 37 7.16 -17.06 -13.92
C ASP A 37 6.48 -16.09 -12.94
N VAL A 38 5.66 -15.18 -13.47
CA VAL A 38 4.95 -14.15 -12.69
C VAL A 38 3.51 -14.02 -13.17
N LEU A 39 2.65 -13.49 -12.29
CA LEU A 39 1.32 -13.02 -12.64
C LEU A 39 1.37 -11.50 -12.86
N THR A 40 0.67 -11.01 -13.85
CA THR A 40 0.88 -9.63 -14.29
C THR A 40 -0.41 -8.95 -14.73
N TYR A 41 -0.40 -7.63 -14.68
CA TYR A 41 -1.30 -6.77 -15.46
C TYR A 41 -0.57 -6.40 -16.75
N ASP A 42 -1.07 -6.84 -17.92
CA ASP A 42 -0.52 -6.65 -19.27
C ASP A 42 0.94 -7.13 -19.48
N GLY A 43 1.39 -8.08 -18.70
CA GLY A 43 2.77 -8.58 -18.79
C GLY A 43 3.81 -7.70 -18.13
N HIS A 44 3.40 -6.70 -17.33
CA HIS A 44 4.32 -5.84 -16.60
C HIS A 44 4.67 -6.39 -15.22
N PHE A 45 5.96 -6.50 -14.94
CA PHE A 45 6.52 -6.78 -13.61
C PHE A 45 7.73 -5.87 -13.37
N PRO A 46 7.71 -4.98 -12.36
CA PRO A 46 6.59 -4.71 -11.48
C PRO A 46 5.35 -4.24 -12.23
N GLY A 47 4.18 -4.30 -11.58
CA GLY A 47 2.93 -3.87 -12.19
C GLY A 47 2.94 -2.40 -12.62
N PRO A 48 2.06 -2.02 -13.54
CA PRO A 48 2.07 -0.68 -14.16
C PRO A 48 1.57 0.41 -13.21
N VAL A 49 1.75 1.66 -13.64
CA VAL A 49 1.24 2.86 -12.97
C VAL A 49 0.08 3.45 -13.77
N ILE A 50 -1.04 3.68 -13.11
CA ILE A 50 -2.14 4.53 -13.63
C ILE A 50 -2.01 5.90 -12.96
N HIS A 51 -1.93 6.96 -13.75
CA HIS A 51 -2.05 8.32 -13.28
C HIS A 51 -3.48 8.80 -13.45
N ALA A 52 -4.10 9.23 -12.36
CA ALA A 52 -5.46 9.75 -12.34
C ALA A 52 -5.50 11.14 -11.71
N ARG A 53 -6.59 11.86 -11.97
CA ARG A 53 -6.85 13.18 -11.39
C ARG A 53 -8.11 13.14 -10.54
N SER A 54 -8.07 13.78 -9.39
CA SER A 54 -9.23 13.96 -8.52
C SER A 54 -10.39 14.62 -9.30
N GLY A 55 -11.60 14.07 -9.12
CA GLY A 55 -12.79 14.50 -9.82
C GLY A 55 -12.94 13.99 -11.26
N ARG A 56 -11.90 13.37 -11.86
CA ARG A 56 -11.95 12.78 -13.19
C ARG A 56 -12.17 11.27 -13.09
N ARG A 57 -13.22 10.75 -13.70
CA ARG A 57 -13.54 9.32 -13.67
C ARG A 57 -12.50 8.49 -14.43
N VAL A 58 -12.21 7.31 -13.92
CA VAL A 58 -11.39 6.31 -14.60
C VAL A 58 -12.17 5.01 -14.70
N LEU A 59 -12.28 4.47 -15.91
CA LEU A 59 -12.82 3.14 -16.15
C LEU A 59 -11.65 2.21 -16.48
N VAL A 60 -11.53 1.13 -15.70
CA VAL A 60 -10.52 0.10 -15.96
C VAL A 60 -11.23 -1.20 -16.25
N ARG A 61 -11.17 -1.66 -17.49
CA ARG A 61 -11.64 -2.99 -17.88
C ARG A 61 -10.52 -4.00 -17.67
N HIS A 62 -10.70 -4.93 -16.74
CA HIS A 62 -9.82 -6.05 -16.56
C HIS A 62 -10.36 -7.29 -17.28
N ARG A 63 -9.51 -7.93 -18.07
CA ARG A 63 -9.78 -9.25 -18.68
C ARG A 63 -9.00 -10.31 -17.91
N ASN A 64 -9.70 -11.33 -17.42
CA ASN A 64 -9.06 -12.45 -16.74
C ASN A 64 -8.54 -13.48 -17.76
N GLY A 65 -7.25 -13.50 -18.01
CA GLY A 65 -6.55 -14.48 -18.84
C GLY A 65 -5.90 -15.61 -18.04
N LEU A 66 -6.15 -15.69 -16.72
CA LEU A 66 -5.74 -16.81 -15.88
C LEU A 66 -6.78 -17.94 -15.94
N HIS A 67 -6.50 -19.05 -15.28
CA HIS A 67 -7.45 -20.16 -15.06
C HIS A 67 -8.05 -20.16 -13.65
N MET A 68 -7.84 -19.10 -12.90
CA MET A 68 -8.39 -18.88 -11.57
C MET A 68 -9.24 -17.63 -11.55
N PRO A 69 -10.27 -17.53 -10.69
CA PRO A 69 -11.02 -16.31 -10.52
C PRO A 69 -10.13 -15.20 -9.91
N VAL A 70 -10.48 -13.95 -10.19
CA VAL A 70 -9.77 -12.76 -9.67
C VAL A 70 -10.76 -11.71 -9.25
N ALA A 71 -10.36 -10.84 -8.31
CA ALA A 71 -11.02 -9.58 -8.00
C ALA A 71 -9.95 -8.49 -7.95
N VAL A 72 -10.27 -7.27 -8.38
CA VAL A 72 -9.29 -6.18 -8.33
C VAL A 72 -9.75 -5.10 -7.36
N HIS A 73 -9.04 -4.95 -6.25
CA HIS A 73 -9.26 -3.90 -5.27
C HIS A 73 -8.38 -2.70 -5.56
N LEU A 74 -8.98 -1.50 -5.57
CA LEU A 74 -8.22 -0.24 -5.58
C LEU A 74 -8.05 0.24 -4.14
N HIS A 75 -6.93 -0.14 -3.53
CA HIS A 75 -6.61 0.07 -2.13
C HIS A 75 -6.48 1.56 -1.80
N GLY A 76 -7.25 2.00 -0.81
CA GLY A 76 -7.32 3.37 -0.34
C GLY A 76 -8.28 4.27 -1.13
N ALA A 77 -9.04 3.70 -2.07
CA ALA A 77 -9.97 4.44 -2.89
C ALA A 77 -11.38 4.51 -2.28
N MET A 78 -12.00 5.69 -2.41
CA MET A 78 -13.43 5.90 -2.13
C MET A 78 -14.23 5.56 -3.38
N VAL A 79 -14.76 4.34 -3.44
CA VAL A 79 -15.47 3.79 -4.61
C VAL A 79 -16.80 3.12 -4.21
N PRO A 80 -17.78 3.03 -5.13
CA PRO A 80 -18.99 2.26 -4.87
C PRO A 80 -18.68 0.76 -4.71
N PRO A 81 -19.51 -0.04 -3.99
CA PRO A 81 -19.24 -1.46 -3.72
C PRO A 81 -18.96 -2.27 -4.99
N ALA A 82 -19.67 -2.00 -6.08
CA ALA A 82 -19.46 -2.69 -7.36
C ALA A 82 -18.07 -2.47 -7.98
N SER A 83 -17.30 -1.50 -7.48
CA SER A 83 -15.94 -1.18 -7.94
C SER A 83 -14.89 -1.30 -6.84
N ASP A 84 -15.26 -1.83 -5.67
CA ASP A 84 -14.34 -2.01 -4.54
C ASP A 84 -13.42 -3.23 -4.71
N GLY A 85 -13.84 -4.22 -5.48
CA GLY A 85 -13.12 -5.50 -5.59
C GLY A 85 -13.32 -6.35 -4.34
N ASN A 86 -14.56 -6.46 -3.86
CA ASN A 86 -14.91 -7.34 -2.74
C ASN A 86 -14.36 -8.75 -2.99
N PRO A 87 -13.76 -9.42 -1.98
CA PRO A 87 -13.10 -10.72 -2.13
C PRO A 87 -13.99 -11.84 -2.67
N MET A 88 -15.30 -11.74 -2.48
CA MET A 88 -16.28 -12.70 -3.01
C MET A 88 -16.86 -12.30 -4.36
N ASP A 89 -16.69 -11.06 -4.79
CA ASP A 89 -17.18 -10.54 -6.06
C ASP A 89 -16.13 -10.70 -7.16
N VAL A 90 -15.80 -11.96 -7.42
CA VAL A 90 -14.78 -12.38 -8.39
C VAL A 90 -15.34 -12.46 -9.81
N PHE A 91 -14.47 -12.38 -10.83
CA PHE A 91 -14.82 -12.67 -12.22
C PHE A 91 -13.99 -13.84 -12.75
N ALA A 92 -14.71 -14.72 -13.50
CA ALA A 92 -14.21 -16.03 -13.91
C ALA A 92 -13.12 -15.93 -15.00
N PRO A 93 -12.33 -17.01 -15.20
CA PRO A 93 -11.42 -17.15 -16.33
C PRO A 93 -12.08 -16.85 -17.68
N GLY A 94 -11.39 -16.12 -18.55
CA GLY A 94 -11.86 -15.73 -19.89
C GLY A 94 -12.88 -14.59 -19.92
N THR A 95 -13.39 -14.14 -18.75
CA THR A 95 -14.35 -13.03 -18.67
C THR A 95 -13.66 -11.69 -18.42
N SER A 96 -14.43 -10.62 -18.46
CA SER A 96 -13.95 -9.26 -18.18
C SER A 96 -14.87 -8.56 -17.20
N ARG A 97 -14.28 -7.67 -16.39
CA ARG A 97 -15.02 -6.78 -15.50
C ARG A 97 -14.51 -5.34 -15.66
N THR A 98 -15.42 -4.39 -15.64
CA THR A 98 -15.07 -2.96 -15.65
C THR A 98 -15.31 -2.38 -14.26
N TYR A 99 -14.27 -1.77 -13.71
CA TYR A 99 -14.31 -1.00 -12.48
C TYR A 99 -14.40 0.48 -12.83
N THR A 100 -15.28 1.21 -12.11
CA THR A 100 -15.50 2.64 -12.30
C THR A 100 -15.00 3.39 -11.07
N TYR A 101 -13.87 4.03 -11.21
CA TYR A 101 -13.25 4.83 -10.15
C TYR A 101 -13.67 6.29 -10.30
N THR A 102 -14.43 6.79 -9.34
CA THR A 102 -14.99 8.16 -9.38
C THR A 102 -13.95 9.22 -9.05
N ASN A 103 -12.87 8.83 -8.36
CA ASN A 103 -11.79 9.72 -7.91
C ASN A 103 -12.27 10.95 -7.12
N ARG A 104 -13.37 10.81 -6.36
CA ARG A 104 -13.97 11.89 -5.55
C ARG A 104 -13.26 12.07 -4.20
N GLN A 105 -11.96 11.89 -4.18
CA GLN A 105 -11.12 12.05 -3.01
C GLN A 105 -9.88 12.89 -3.36
N PRO A 106 -9.20 13.47 -2.37
CA PRO A 106 -7.94 14.19 -2.60
C PRO A 106 -6.83 13.29 -3.17
N HIS A 107 -5.75 13.95 -3.61
CA HIS A 107 -4.52 13.28 -4.05
C HIS A 107 -4.05 12.24 -3.03
N ALA A 108 -3.57 11.10 -3.51
CA ALA A 108 -2.96 10.03 -2.70
C ALA A 108 -2.14 9.08 -3.58
N SER A 109 -1.15 8.43 -2.98
CA SER A 109 -0.47 7.28 -3.57
C SER A 109 -1.27 6.02 -3.26
N LEU A 110 -2.19 5.65 -4.17
CA LEU A 110 -2.99 4.44 -4.09
C LEU A 110 -2.30 3.31 -4.86
N TRP A 111 -2.82 2.11 -4.73
CA TRP A 111 -2.37 0.95 -5.48
C TRP A 111 -3.54 -0.02 -5.72
N PHE A 112 -3.40 -0.91 -6.68
CA PHE A 112 -4.42 -1.93 -6.96
C PHE A 112 -3.79 -3.32 -6.93
N HIS A 113 -4.55 -4.29 -6.46
CA HIS A 113 -4.09 -5.66 -6.32
C HIS A 113 -5.23 -6.67 -6.39
N ASP A 114 -4.90 -7.94 -6.60
CA ASP A 114 -5.89 -9.00 -6.51
C ASP A 114 -6.39 -9.16 -5.08
N HIS A 115 -7.69 -9.42 -4.95
CA HIS A 115 -8.36 -9.58 -3.66
C HIS A 115 -9.30 -10.81 -3.62
N ALA A 116 -9.16 -11.76 -4.55
CA ALA A 116 -9.97 -12.97 -4.55
C ALA A 116 -9.71 -13.80 -3.29
N HIS A 117 -10.77 -14.06 -2.50
CA HIS A 117 -10.68 -14.72 -1.20
C HIS A 117 -9.87 -16.03 -1.25
N HIS A 118 -8.97 -16.23 -0.30
CA HIS A 118 -7.97 -17.29 -0.18
C HIS A 118 -6.86 -17.29 -1.25
N MET A 119 -6.97 -16.49 -2.33
CA MET A 119 -6.01 -16.47 -3.42
C MET A 119 -5.17 -15.19 -3.45
N GLU A 120 -5.65 -14.12 -2.82
CA GLU A 120 -5.04 -12.80 -2.83
C GLU A 120 -3.57 -12.81 -2.38
N ALA A 121 -3.25 -13.61 -1.36
CA ALA A 121 -1.90 -13.68 -0.84
C ALA A 121 -0.90 -14.23 -1.86
N GLU A 122 -1.21 -15.34 -2.53
CA GLU A 122 -0.35 -15.92 -3.57
C GLU A 122 -0.36 -15.07 -4.84
N HIS A 123 -1.53 -14.57 -5.25
CA HIS A 123 -1.65 -13.76 -6.47
C HIS A 123 -0.82 -12.47 -6.37
N VAL A 124 -0.91 -11.75 -5.25
CA VAL A 124 -0.10 -10.55 -5.02
C VAL A 124 1.38 -10.92 -4.89
N TYR A 125 1.71 -12.00 -4.17
CA TYR A 125 3.08 -12.48 -4.07
C TYR A 125 3.70 -12.80 -5.43
N ARG A 126 2.93 -13.33 -6.38
CA ARG A 126 3.38 -13.63 -7.74
C ARG A 126 3.36 -12.44 -8.68
N GLY A 127 2.81 -11.27 -8.27
CA GLY A 127 2.94 -10.02 -9.02
C GLY A 127 1.66 -9.27 -9.36
N LEU A 128 0.46 -9.74 -8.95
CA LEU A 128 -0.79 -9.02 -9.21
C LEU A 128 -0.95 -7.79 -8.31
N SER A 129 -0.12 -6.80 -8.56
CA SER A 129 -0.20 -5.47 -7.96
C SER A 129 0.25 -4.40 -8.95
N GLY A 130 -0.27 -3.18 -8.83
CA GLY A 130 0.13 -2.02 -9.62
C GLY A 130 -0.11 -0.73 -8.83
N THR A 131 0.46 0.37 -9.28
CA THR A 131 0.38 1.67 -8.62
C THR A 131 -0.72 2.51 -9.24
N TYR A 132 -1.46 3.26 -8.42
CA TYR A 132 -2.46 4.24 -8.86
C TYR A 132 -2.17 5.58 -8.19
N LEU A 133 -1.67 6.54 -8.95
CA LEU A 133 -1.32 7.87 -8.44
C LEU A 133 -2.47 8.83 -8.73
N LEU A 134 -3.19 9.18 -7.68
CA LEU A 134 -4.24 10.19 -7.74
C LEU A 134 -3.64 11.55 -7.42
N THR A 135 -3.82 12.51 -8.32
CA THR A 135 -3.31 13.88 -8.19
C THR A 135 -4.46 14.89 -8.13
N ASP A 136 -4.23 16.05 -7.56
CA ASP A 136 -5.15 17.19 -7.58
C ASP A 136 -4.40 18.52 -7.76
N ASP A 137 -5.14 19.62 -7.85
CA ASP A 137 -4.57 20.94 -8.09
C ASP A 137 -3.70 21.43 -6.92
N LEU A 138 -4.06 21.04 -5.69
CA LEU A 138 -3.28 21.40 -4.52
C LEU A 138 -1.89 20.75 -4.59
N GLU A 139 -1.82 19.42 -4.76
CA GLU A 139 -0.55 18.71 -4.86
C GLU A 139 0.28 19.19 -6.05
N GLN A 140 -0.38 19.37 -7.21
CA GLN A 140 0.28 19.83 -8.42
C GLN A 140 0.76 21.29 -8.34
N GLY A 141 0.14 22.13 -7.52
CA GLY A 141 0.56 23.50 -7.24
C GLY A 141 1.79 23.60 -6.33
N LEU A 142 2.11 22.57 -5.57
CA LEU A 142 3.27 22.58 -4.67
C LEU A 142 4.59 22.45 -5.47
N PRO A 143 5.66 23.13 -5.03
CA PRO A 143 6.98 23.07 -5.68
C PRO A 143 7.77 21.82 -5.28
N LEU A 144 7.10 20.68 -5.11
CA LEU A 144 7.73 19.39 -4.82
C LEU A 144 8.47 18.85 -6.05
N PRO A 145 9.41 17.91 -5.91
CA PRO A 145 10.00 17.22 -7.05
C PRO A 145 8.94 16.56 -7.91
N LYS A 146 9.01 16.71 -9.23
CA LYS A 146 8.04 16.25 -10.22
C LYS A 146 8.71 15.55 -11.41
N GLY A 147 7.90 14.90 -12.26
CA GLY A 147 8.36 14.22 -13.45
C GLY A 147 9.33 13.08 -13.13
N GLN A 148 10.48 13.03 -13.77
CA GLN A 148 11.50 11.99 -13.52
C GLN A 148 12.08 11.99 -12.08
N TYR A 149 11.77 13.00 -11.28
CA TYR A 149 12.21 13.16 -9.89
C TYR A 149 11.10 12.82 -8.88
N ASP A 150 9.97 12.29 -9.35
CA ASP A 150 8.86 11.75 -8.56
C ASP A 150 8.70 10.27 -8.94
N VAL A 151 9.25 9.39 -8.13
CA VAL A 151 9.51 7.99 -8.47
C VAL A 151 8.72 7.06 -7.56
N PRO A 152 7.77 6.27 -8.10
CA PRO A 152 7.10 5.23 -7.33
C PRO A 152 8.04 4.04 -7.12
N ILE A 153 8.08 3.54 -5.88
CA ILE A 153 8.88 2.39 -5.48
C ILE A 153 8.01 1.42 -4.68
N THR A 154 7.76 0.25 -5.26
CA THR A 154 7.15 -0.86 -4.56
C THR A 154 8.25 -1.73 -3.95
N LEU A 155 8.22 -1.86 -2.63
CA LEU A 155 9.10 -2.71 -1.84
C LEU A 155 8.42 -4.04 -1.58
N ARG A 156 9.13 -5.14 -1.76
CA ARG A 156 8.63 -6.50 -1.52
C ARG A 156 9.74 -7.39 -0.99
N ASP A 157 9.35 -8.52 -0.46
CA ASP A 157 10.26 -9.62 -0.18
C ASP A 157 9.85 -10.87 -0.97
N ALA A 158 10.81 -11.71 -1.27
CA ALA A 158 10.63 -12.93 -2.03
C ALA A 158 11.53 -14.05 -1.52
N ARG A 159 11.11 -15.27 -1.79
CA ARG A 159 11.93 -16.48 -1.77
C ARG A 159 11.90 -17.10 -3.15
N PHE A 160 13.05 -17.57 -3.61
CA PHE A 160 13.19 -18.28 -4.86
C PHE A 160 13.56 -19.73 -4.59
N ASP A 161 13.09 -20.64 -5.41
CA ASP A 161 13.54 -22.04 -5.43
C ASP A 161 14.88 -22.18 -6.18
N GLU A 162 15.37 -23.40 -6.31
CA GLU A 162 16.62 -23.73 -6.99
C GLU A 162 16.62 -23.40 -8.50
N ASN A 163 15.44 -23.30 -9.10
CA ASN A 163 15.23 -22.95 -10.50
C ASN A 163 14.97 -21.44 -10.69
N GLY A 164 15.06 -20.64 -9.59
CA GLY A 164 14.80 -19.22 -9.61
C GLY A 164 13.33 -18.83 -9.78
N GLN A 165 12.39 -19.74 -9.45
CA GLN A 165 10.97 -19.46 -9.46
C GLN A 165 10.53 -18.91 -8.10
N LEU A 166 9.50 -18.06 -8.09
CA LEU A 166 8.90 -17.54 -6.85
C LEU A 166 8.29 -18.69 -6.05
N ALA A 167 8.92 -19.01 -4.92
CA ALA A 167 8.46 -20.05 -4.01
C ALA A 167 7.49 -19.43 -2.98
N TYR A 168 6.20 -19.65 -3.19
CA TYR A 168 5.16 -19.22 -2.25
C TYR A 168 4.84 -20.33 -1.26
N THR A 169 4.85 -19.99 0.00
CA THR A 169 4.27 -20.76 1.09
C THR A 169 3.64 -19.76 2.06
N MET A 170 2.43 -20.04 2.51
CA MET A 170 1.72 -19.18 3.46
C MET A 170 2.52 -19.06 4.77
N SER A 171 2.55 -17.87 5.36
CA SER A 171 3.31 -17.54 6.58
C SER A 171 4.82 -17.79 6.51
N ASP A 172 5.40 -17.91 5.32
CA ASP A 172 6.85 -18.12 5.17
C ASP A 172 7.64 -16.86 5.58
N ARG A 173 8.44 -17.01 6.63
CA ARG A 173 9.34 -15.97 7.15
C ARG A 173 10.72 -15.99 6.48
N ASN A 174 10.99 -16.96 5.57
CA ASN A 174 12.26 -17.11 4.87
C ASN A 174 12.30 -16.35 3.54
N ARG A 175 11.40 -15.39 3.34
CA ARG A 175 11.44 -14.47 2.19
C ARG A 175 12.54 -13.43 2.42
N THR A 176 13.78 -13.80 2.11
CA THR A 176 14.98 -13.01 2.44
C THR A 176 15.53 -12.17 1.28
N THR A 177 15.03 -12.35 0.07
CA THR A 177 15.38 -11.50 -1.07
C THR A 177 14.50 -10.25 -1.10
N LEU A 178 15.08 -9.09 -0.80
CA LEU A 178 14.35 -7.83 -0.88
C LEU A 178 14.34 -7.30 -2.31
N LEU A 179 13.16 -6.90 -2.78
CA LEU A 179 12.95 -6.37 -4.11
C LEU A 179 12.50 -4.90 -4.03
N ALA A 180 13.13 -4.04 -4.81
CA ALA A 180 12.63 -2.70 -5.10
C ALA A 180 12.26 -2.62 -6.59
N ASN A 181 11.00 -2.35 -6.87
CA ASN A 181 10.43 -2.40 -8.22
C ASN A 181 10.78 -3.70 -8.97
N GLY A 182 10.65 -4.84 -8.27
CA GLY A 182 10.87 -6.17 -8.84
C GLY A 182 12.33 -6.58 -9.04
N SER A 183 13.31 -5.75 -8.68
CA SER A 183 14.74 -6.08 -8.77
C SER A 183 15.34 -6.31 -7.38
N PRO A 184 16.19 -7.34 -7.20
CA PRO A 184 16.86 -7.63 -5.93
C PRO A 184 17.88 -6.56 -5.59
N THR A 185 17.73 -5.89 -4.45
CA THR A 185 18.65 -4.88 -3.92
C THR A 185 19.35 -4.02 -5.00
N PRO A 186 18.56 -3.38 -5.91
CA PRO A 186 19.13 -2.71 -7.06
C PRO A 186 19.86 -1.42 -6.67
N TYR A 187 20.58 -0.82 -7.64
CA TYR A 187 20.96 0.58 -7.57
C TYR A 187 20.05 1.45 -8.44
N PHE A 188 19.95 2.72 -8.09
CA PHE A 188 19.24 3.75 -8.84
C PHE A 188 20.11 4.99 -8.99
N GLU A 189 20.42 5.36 -10.23
CA GLU A 189 21.18 6.55 -10.53
C GLU A 189 20.36 7.80 -10.27
N VAL A 190 20.93 8.72 -9.51
CA VAL A 190 20.31 10.01 -9.17
C VAL A 190 21.21 11.18 -9.54
N ALA A 191 20.59 12.32 -9.80
CA ALA A 191 21.31 13.58 -9.84
C ALA A 191 21.43 14.18 -8.43
N ALA A 192 22.43 15.02 -8.21
CA ALA A 192 22.65 15.77 -6.97
C ALA A 192 21.56 16.84 -6.78
N ARG A 193 20.32 16.42 -6.51
CA ARG A 193 19.15 17.25 -6.29
C ARG A 193 18.07 16.49 -5.49
N LYS A 194 16.95 17.14 -5.18
CA LYS A 194 15.83 16.50 -4.48
C LYS A 194 15.06 15.56 -5.39
N TYR A 195 14.68 14.41 -4.82
CA TYR A 195 13.76 13.42 -5.37
C TYR A 195 12.62 13.17 -4.39
N ARG A 196 11.42 12.95 -4.91
CA ARG A 196 10.28 12.38 -4.19
C ARG A 196 10.22 10.90 -4.51
N PHE A 197 10.26 10.06 -3.49
CA PHE A 197 10.01 8.63 -3.63
C PHE A 197 8.67 8.31 -3.01
N ARG A 198 7.79 7.68 -3.79
CA ARG A 198 6.48 7.21 -3.34
C ARG A 198 6.62 5.74 -2.99
N LEU A 199 6.82 5.47 -1.71
CA LEU A 199 7.11 4.14 -1.19
C LEU A 199 5.81 3.40 -0.90
N LEU A 200 5.67 2.18 -1.41
CA LEU A 200 4.64 1.21 -1.08
C LEU A 200 5.31 -0.03 -0.50
N ASN A 201 4.83 -0.51 0.64
CA ASN A 201 5.15 -1.86 1.08
C ASN A 201 4.14 -2.85 0.48
N GLY A 202 4.52 -3.49 -0.61
CA GLY A 202 3.73 -4.53 -1.30
C GLY A 202 4.08 -5.96 -0.89
N SER A 203 4.73 -6.17 0.27
CA SER A 203 5.00 -7.51 0.82
C SER A 203 3.75 -8.10 1.45
N ASN A 204 3.71 -9.42 1.54
CA ASN A 204 2.62 -10.11 2.24
C ASN A 204 2.70 -9.97 3.77
N LEU A 205 3.91 -10.05 4.34
CA LEU A 205 4.11 -10.11 5.79
C LEU A 205 5.17 -9.13 6.31
N ARG A 206 6.16 -8.77 5.49
CA ARG A 206 7.32 -8.01 5.95
C ARG A 206 6.98 -6.60 6.37
N ILE A 207 7.40 -6.22 7.57
CA ILE A 207 7.44 -4.84 8.03
C ILE A 207 8.82 -4.30 7.70
N PHE A 208 8.89 -3.23 6.91
CA PHE A 208 10.13 -2.50 6.66
C PHE A 208 10.35 -1.42 7.72
N ALA A 209 11.61 -1.23 8.12
CA ALA A 209 12.08 -0.12 8.94
C ALA A 209 13.25 0.55 8.21
N LEU A 210 12.95 1.59 7.45
CA LEU A 210 13.82 2.17 6.42
C LEU A 210 14.60 3.37 6.94
N SER A 211 15.89 3.42 6.65
CA SER A 211 16.77 4.55 6.98
C SER A 211 17.86 4.73 5.92
N LEU A 212 18.43 5.93 5.81
CA LEU A 212 19.60 6.17 4.95
C LEU A 212 20.89 5.79 5.67
N SER A 213 21.85 5.29 4.90
CA SER A 213 23.12 4.74 5.44
C SER A 213 24.03 5.79 6.07
N ASP A 214 23.85 7.06 5.75
CA ASP A 214 24.57 8.20 6.33
C ASP A 214 23.91 8.76 7.60
N GLY A 215 22.75 8.20 8.01
CA GLY A 215 22.00 8.67 9.16
C GLY A 215 21.13 9.92 8.89
N THR A 216 21.14 10.47 7.68
CA THR A 216 20.25 11.59 7.32
C THR A 216 18.78 11.14 7.42
N PRO A 217 17.92 11.87 8.17
CA PRO A 217 16.50 11.53 8.22
C PRO A 217 15.82 11.65 6.86
N LEU A 218 14.91 10.74 6.58
CA LEU A 218 13.98 10.87 5.46
C LEU A 218 12.99 12.00 5.73
N THR A 219 12.72 12.86 4.76
CA THR A 219 11.69 13.90 4.89
C THR A 219 10.35 13.32 4.40
N GLN A 220 9.54 12.80 5.32
CA GLN A 220 8.21 12.29 4.99
C GLN A 220 7.26 13.46 4.70
N ILE A 221 6.56 13.39 3.57
CA ILE A 221 5.62 14.43 3.11
C ILE A 221 4.20 13.90 2.92
N ALA A 222 4.01 12.58 2.87
CA ALA A 222 2.69 11.96 2.71
C ALA A 222 2.59 10.63 3.47
N SER A 223 1.34 10.21 3.72
CA SER A 223 0.94 8.88 4.18
C SER A 223 -0.05 8.26 3.19
N ASP A 224 -0.77 7.21 3.58
CA ASP A 224 -1.72 6.48 2.71
C ASP A 224 -2.74 7.42 2.04
N GLY A 225 -3.28 8.37 2.80
CA GLY A 225 -4.29 9.33 2.35
C GLY A 225 -3.73 10.65 1.82
N GLY A 226 -2.52 10.64 1.26
CA GLY A 226 -1.89 11.78 0.62
C GLY A 226 -1.05 12.63 1.57
N LEU A 227 -0.81 13.88 1.20
CA LEU A 227 0.10 14.78 1.90
C LEU A 227 -0.22 14.91 3.40
N LEU A 228 0.82 14.98 4.21
CA LEU A 228 0.74 15.44 5.60
C LEU A 228 0.46 16.94 5.65
N GLU A 229 0.11 17.49 6.80
CA GLU A 229 -0.01 18.95 6.95
C GLU A 229 1.35 19.63 6.82
N ARG A 230 2.39 19.00 7.36
CA ARG A 230 3.78 19.49 7.39
C ARG A 230 4.74 18.34 7.09
N PRO A 231 5.90 18.63 6.51
CA PRO A 231 6.95 17.62 6.37
C PRO A 231 7.46 17.18 7.75
N VAL A 232 7.78 15.90 7.87
CA VAL A 232 8.29 15.28 9.10
C VAL A 232 9.64 14.63 8.82
N ALA A 233 10.66 14.99 9.60
CA ALA A 233 11.95 14.30 9.54
C ALA A 233 11.86 12.99 10.32
N VAL A 234 12.01 11.85 9.64
CA VAL A 234 11.92 10.52 10.22
C VAL A 234 13.26 9.79 10.10
N PRO A 235 13.95 9.53 11.21
CA PRO A 235 15.21 8.77 11.18
C PRO A 235 15.03 7.35 10.68
N VAL A 236 13.89 6.74 11.04
CA VAL A 236 13.48 5.39 10.58
C VAL A 236 12.02 5.43 10.18
N LEU A 237 11.75 5.21 8.90
CA LEU A 237 10.38 5.10 8.38
C LEU A 237 9.93 3.64 8.45
N THR A 238 8.88 3.37 9.22
CA THR A 238 8.31 2.03 9.31
C THR A 238 7.07 1.91 8.42
N LEU A 239 7.03 0.88 7.58
CA LEU A 239 5.91 0.55 6.71
C LEU A 239 5.52 -0.92 6.89
N SER A 240 4.30 -1.20 7.34
CA SER A 240 3.71 -2.54 7.29
C SER A 240 3.07 -2.80 5.90
N PRO A 241 2.74 -4.06 5.56
CA PRO A 241 2.13 -4.38 4.27
C PRO A 241 0.91 -3.51 3.96
N GLY A 242 0.83 -2.96 2.74
CA GLY A 242 -0.23 -2.06 2.30
C GLY A 242 -0.02 -0.59 2.65
N GLU A 243 0.84 -0.24 3.60
CA GLU A 243 1.12 1.16 3.94
C GLU A 243 1.95 1.85 2.86
N ARG A 244 1.69 3.15 2.68
CA ARG A 244 2.42 4.03 1.76
C ARG A 244 2.95 5.24 2.52
N ALA A 245 4.08 5.74 2.04
CA ALA A 245 4.61 7.04 2.44
C ALA A 245 5.36 7.66 1.27
N ASP A 246 5.19 8.97 1.09
CA ASP A 246 6.06 9.71 0.19
C ASP A 246 7.15 10.40 1.00
N VAL A 247 8.38 10.24 0.54
CA VAL A 247 9.56 10.87 1.17
C VAL A 247 10.33 11.70 0.16
N VAL A 248 10.91 12.80 0.62
CA VAL A 248 11.88 13.58 -0.14
C VAL A 248 13.27 13.29 0.38
N VAL A 249 14.17 12.93 -0.53
CA VAL A 249 15.62 12.79 -0.26
C VAL A 249 16.36 13.85 -1.04
N ASP A 250 17.23 14.60 -0.37
CA ASP A 250 18.01 15.69 -0.96
C ASP A 250 19.45 15.23 -1.25
N PHE A 251 19.70 14.78 -2.48
CA PHE A 251 21.03 14.36 -2.91
C PHE A 251 21.96 15.53 -3.26
N SER A 252 21.51 16.78 -3.25
CA SER A 252 22.39 17.96 -3.48
C SER A 252 23.48 18.11 -2.41
N ARG A 253 23.27 17.49 -1.26
CA ARG A 253 24.21 17.46 -0.13
C ARG A 253 25.36 16.45 -0.32
N HIS A 254 25.30 15.64 -1.39
CA HIS A 254 26.25 14.58 -1.68
C HIS A 254 26.99 14.87 -2.99
N PRO A 255 28.33 14.82 -3.00
CA PRO A 255 29.09 14.99 -4.23
C PRO A 255 28.80 13.85 -5.22
N VAL A 256 29.01 14.11 -6.51
CA VAL A 256 28.97 13.08 -7.55
C VAL A 256 29.98 11.98 -7.22
N GLY A 257 29.56 10.72 -7.37
CA GLY A 257 30.29 9.52 -6.95
C GLY A 257 29.85 8.95 -5.59
N THR A 258 29.04 9.71 -4.81
CA THR A 258 28.49 9.19 -3.54
C THR A 258 27.53 8.03 -3.81
N ARG A 259 27.62 7.00 -2.97
CA ARG A 259 26.70 5.87 -2.90
C ARG A 259 25.99 5.87 -1.57
N LEU A 260 24.68 6.03 -1.59
CA LEU A 260 23.82 6.08 -0.41
C LEU A 260 22.90 4.86 -0.40
N VAL A 261 22.83 4.14 0.70
CA VAL A 261 22.02 2.92 0.81
C VAL A 261 20.77 3.21 1.60
N LEU A 262 19.61 2.83 1.04
CA LEU A 262 18.37 2.68 1.79
C LEU A 262 18.44 1.34 2.52
N ARG A 263 18.60 1.39 3.83
CA ARG A 263 18.74 0.24 4.72
C ARG A 263 17.38 -0.17 5.28
N ASN A 264 17.29 -1.44 5.68
CA ASN A 264 16.17 -1.97 6.45
C ASN A 264 16.70 -2.56 7.75
N SER A 265 16.18 -2.08 8.88
CA SER A 265 16.42 -2.62 10.23
C SER A 265 15.22 -3.41 10.76
N GLY A 266 14.23 -3.69 9.92
CA GLY A 266 13.09 -4.54 10.23
C GLY A 266 13.48 -6.02 10.44
N PRO A 267 12.51 -6.89 10.74
CA PRO A 267 12.76 -8.28 11.08
C PRO A 267 13.56 -9.05 10.04
N GLY A 268 14.53 -9.86 10.49
CA GLY A 268 15.41 -10.69 9.69
C GLY A 268 16.89 -10.43 9.97
N LYS A 269 17.77 -11.26 9.40
CA LYS A 269 19.20 -11.11 9.58
C LYS A 269 19.73 -9.95 8.72
N PRO A 270 20.47 -8.97 9.29
CA PRO A 270 20.93 -7.79 8.55
C PRO A 270 21.72 -8.10 7.28
N GLU A 271 22.52 -9.17 7.27
CA GLU A 271 23.30 -9.61 6.11
C GLU A 271 22.43 -10.08 4.93
N GLN A 272 21.17 -10.45 5.19
CA GLN A 272 20.21 -10.91 4.18
C GLN A 272 19.22 -9.82 3.77
N VAL A 273 18.73 -9.05 4.76
CA VAL A 273 17.62 -8.11 4.55
C VAL A 273 17.96 -6.67 4.94
N GLY A 274 19.21 -6.36 5.20
CA GLY A 274 19.65 -5.04 5.67
C GLY A 274 19.77 -3.99 4.57
N GLN A 275 19.88 -4.38 3.30
CA GLN A 275 19.96 -3.46 2.16
C GLN A 275 18.73 -3.61 1.27
N VAL A 276 18.08 -2.51 0.94
CA VAL A 276 16.88 -2.48 0.07
C VAL A 276 17.23 -1.93 -1.31
N LEU A 277 17.88 -0.78 -1.35
CA LEU A 277 18.16 -0.03 -2.55
C LEU A 277 19.44 0.81 -2.34
N ARG A 278 20.26 0.98 -3.37
CA ARG A 278 21.39 1.91 -3.36
C ARG A 278 21.13 3.06 -4.34
N PHE A 279 21.34 4.28 -3.91
CA PHE A 279 21.34 5.47 -4.75
C PHE A 279 22.76 5.83 -5.13
N ASP A 280 23.03 5.96 -6.42
CA ASP A 280 24.34 6.37 -6.95
C ASP A 280 24.19 7.80 -7.49
N VAL A 281 24.86 8.79 -6.87
CA VAL A 281 24.86 10.17 -7.33
C VAL A 281 25.82 10.28 -8.52
N VAL A 282 25.30 10.38 -9.74
CA VAL A 282 26.10 10.27 -10.98
C VAL A 282 26.31 11.57 -11.73
N ARG A 283 25.54 12.62 -11.40
CA ARG A 283 25.61 13.93 -12.08
C ARG A 283 25.01 15.04 -11.21
N THR A 284 25.34 16.26 -11.54
CA THR A 284 24.61 17.45 -11.04
C THR A 284 23.36 17.72 -11.89
N ALA A 285 22.40 18.43 -11.33
CA ALA A 285 21.24 18.96 -12.05
C ALA A 285 20.65 20.15 -11.28
N ASP A 286 20.04 21.06 -12.02
CA ASP A 286 19.28 22.17 -11.43
C ASP A 286 18.09 21.66 -10.63
N ASP A 287 17.82 22.29 -9.49
CA ASP A 287 16.74 21.91 -8.61
C ASP A 287 15.90 23.12 -8.17
N PRO A 288 14.85 23.47 -8.92
CA PRO A 288 13.90 24.50 -8.50
C PRO A 288 12.93 24.02 -7.43
N SER A 289 12.94 22.72 -7.09
CA SER A 289 12.01 22.15 -6.12
C SER A 289 12.38 22.52 -4.68
N ARG A 290 11.35 22.61 -3.84
CA ARG A 290 11.48 22.78 -2.41
C ARG A 290 10.37 22.05 -1.68
N VAL A 291 10.59 21.70 -0.42
CA VAL A 291 9.57 21.17 0.45
C VAL A 291 9.00 22.31 1.28
N PRO A 292 7.74 22.74 1.04
CA PRO A 292 7.13 23.82 1.82
C PRO A 292 6.93 23.42 3.29
N PRO A 293 6.92 24.37 4.23
CA PRO A 293 6.66 24.09 5.65
C PRO A 293 5.18 23.70 5.92
N VAL A 294 4.29 24.03 5.00
CA VAL A 294 2.87 23.62 5.00
C VAL A 294 2.58 22.97 3.65
N LEU A 295 2.07 21.73 3.68
CA LEU A 295 1.78 20.94 2.49
C LEU A 295 0.28 20.95 2.17
N ARG A 296 -0.55 20.85 3.19
CA ARG A 296 -2.01 21.01 3.11
C ARG A 296 -2.59 21.37 4.46
N THR A 297 -3.86 21.71 4.52
CA THR A 297 -4.60 21.88 5.77
C THR A 297 -5.49 20.66 5.98
N LEU A 298 -5.41 20.07 7.16
CA LEU A 298 -6.34 19.05 7.64
C LEU A 298 -7.10 19.62 8.86
N PRO A 299 -8.35 19.24 9.09
CA PRO A 299 -9.04 19.60 10.33
C PRO A 299 -8.23 19.13 11.54
N PRO A 300 -7.99 19.95 12.57
CA PRO A 300 -7.32 19.48 13.77
C PRO A 300 -8.15 18.40 14.48
N ALA A 301 -7.53 17.55 15.29
CA ALA A 301 -8.22 16.47 16.00
C ALA A 301 -9.42 16.97 16.82
N SER A 302 -9.33 18.18 17.39
CA SER A 302 -10.40 18.83 18.16
C SER A 302 -11.60 19.29 17.30
N ALA A 303 -11.42 19.42 15.99
CA ALA A 303 -12.48 19.80 15.04
C ALA A 303 -13.04 18.59 14.27
N LEU A 304 -12.60 17.38 14.58
CA LEU A 304 -13.21 16.17 14.03
C LEU A 304 -14.64 16.04 14.54
N ALA A 305 -15.53 15.51 13.71
CA ALA A 305 -16.92 15.28 14.11
C ALA A 305 -16.97 14.39 15.37
N ALA A 306 -17.87 14.73 16.30
CA ALA A 306 -18.05 13.95 17.51
C ALA A 306 -18.42 12.49 17.14
N PRO A 307 -17.78 11.50 17.75
CA PRO A 307 -18.06 10.11 17.42
C PRO A 307 -19.44 9.70 17.91
N ALA A 308 -20.26 9.15 17.01
CA ALA A 308 -21.57 8.60 17.35
C ALA A 308 -21.46 7.30 18.17
N VAL A 309 -20.42 6.52 17.89
CA VAL A 309 -20.17 5.19 18.49
C VAL A 309 -18.67 5.00 18.73
N THR A 310 -18.34 4.27 19.80
CA THR A 310 -16.99 3.71 20.01
C THR A 310 -17.06 2.20 19.86
N ARG A 311 -16.25 1.64 18.95
CA ARG A 311 -16.17 0.19 18.72
C ARG A 311 -14.85 -0.38 19.22
N ARG A 312 -14.91 -1.65 19.56
CA ARG A 312 -13.77 -2.49 19.85
C ARG A 312 -13.60 -3.50 18.73
N ILE A 313 -12.44 -3.53 18.12
CA ILE A 313 -12.07 -4.49 17.08
C ILE A 313 -10.86 -5.26 17.59
N GLU A 314 -10.97 -6.58 17.70
CA GLU A 314 -9.90 -7.45 18.15
C GLU A 314 -9.34 -8.26 16.97
N LEU A 315 -8.03 -8.18 16.78
CA LEU A 315 -7.29 -8.98 15.82
C LEU A 315 -6.57 -10.09 16.57
N SER A 316 -6.75 -11.32 16.13
CA SER A 316 -6.05 -12.47 16.70
C SER A 316 -5.81 -13.56 15.67
N MET A 317 -4.84 -14.42 15.93
CA MET A 317 -4.62 -15.65 15.16
C MET A 317 -4.15 -16.77 16.07
N ASP A 318 -4.26 -18.00 15.59
CA ASP A 318 -3.70 -19.17 16.29
C ASP A 318 -2.17 -19.03 16.41
N GLU A 319 -1.64 -19.18 17.62
CA GLU A 319 -0.19 -19.14 17.95
C GLU A 319 0.34 -20.46 18.51
N ASP A 320 -0.44 -21.53 18.41
CA ASP A 320 -0.13 -22.86 18.97
C ASP A 320 0.74 -23.74 18.07
N GLY A 321 1.18 -23.20 16.91
CA GLY A 321 2.06 -23.90 15.98
C GLY A 321 1.37 -24.95 15.11
N ARG A 322 0.03 -24.91 15.01
CA ARG A 322 -0.72 -25.81 14.12
C ARG A 322 -0.32 -25.62 12.66
N PRO A 323 -0.45 -26.65 11.82
CA PRO A 323 -0.09 -26.56 10.40
C PRO A 323 -0.92 -25.52 9.62
N ASP A 324 -2.21 -25.37 9.94
CA ASP A 324 -3.16 -24.47 9.30
C ASP A 324 -3.67 -23.42 10.30
N PRO A 325 -2.89 -22.38 10.60
CA PRO A 325 -3.30 -21.34 11.53
C PRO A 325 -4.45 -20.52 10.93
N ARG A 326 -5.38 -20.09 11.78
CA ARG A 326 -6.54 -19.29 11.40
C ARG A 326 -6.40 -17.88 11.97
N GLY A 327 -6.92 -16.90 11.23
CA GLY A 327 -6.98 -15.52 11.66
C GLY A 327 -8.40 -15.09 11.97
N PHE A 328 -8.59 -14.29 13.03
CA PHE A 328 -9.91 -13.92 13.54
C PHE A 328 -10.02 -12.40 13.70
N ILE A 329 -11.22 -11.88 13.46
CA ILE A 329 -11.63 -10.56 13.91
C ILE A 329 -12.78 -10.74 14.91
N ASN A 330 -12.63 -10.16 16.11
CA ASN A 330 -13.59 -10.32 17.23
C ASN A 330 -13.90 -11.80 17.54
N GLY A 331 -12.89 -12.68 17.45
CA GLY A 331 -13.02 -14.11 17.68
C GLY A 331 -13.76 -14.88 16.58
N GLN A 332 -14.09 -14.25 15.46
CA GLN A 332 -14.80 -14.86 14.34
C GLN A 332 -13.88 -14.99 13.12
N LEU A 333 -14.00 -16.13 12.42
CA LEU A 333 -13.49 -16.27 11.04
C LEU A 333 -14.36 -15.47 10.08
N TYR A 334 -13.77 -15.08 8.97
CA TYR A 334 -14.54 -14.45 7.88
C TYR A 334 -15.67 -15.36 7.42
N ASP A 335 -16.84 -14.76 7.30
CA ASP A 335 -18.05 -15.36 6.78
C ASP A 335 -18.65 -14.37 5.78
N PRO A 336 -18.68 -14.69 4.48
CA PRO A 336 -19.14 -13.76 3.45
C PRO A 336 -20.62 -13.38 3.55
N ASP A 337 -21.43 -14.20 4.21
CA ASP A 337 -22.87 -13.97 4.37
C ASP A 337 -23.21 -13.17 5.64
N ARG A 338 -22.19 -12.90 6.48
CA ARG A 338 -22.37 -12.19 7.75
C ARG A 338 -21.98 -10.72 7.62
N ILE A 339 -22.83 -9.85 8.15
CA ILE A 339 -22.50 -8.43 8.38
C ILE A 339 -22.04 -8.27 9.83
N ASP A 340 -20.74 -8.11 10.03
CA ASP A 340 -20.13 -8.01 11.36
C ASP A 340 -20.37 -6.65 12.01
N THR A 341 -20.43 -5.59 11.20
CA THR A 341 -20.57 -4.22 11.66
C THR A 341 -21.53 -3.44 10.77
N THR A 342 -22.41 -2.64 11.36
CA THR A 342 -23.23 -1.68 10.62
C THR A 342 -22.92 -0.27 11.12
N VAL A 343 -22.67 0.64 10.18
CA VAL A 343 -22.35 2.05 10.43
C VAL A 343 -23.35 2.95 9.69
N ALA A 344 -23.64 4.12 10.25
CA ALA A 344 -24.53 5.09 9.60
C ALA A 344 -23.74 5.93 8.59
N PHE A 345 -24.28 6.12 7.40
CA PHE A 345 -23.70 7.02 6.40
C PHE A 345 -23.57 8.45 6.94
N GLY A 346 -22.43 9.06 6.75
CA GLY A 346 -22.10 10.41 7.25
C GLY A 346 -21.75 10.46 8.74
N SER A 347 -21.80 9.33 9.47
CA SER A 347 -21.39 9.30 10.88
C SER A 347 -19.89 9.22 11.04
N SER A 348 -19.40 9.69 12.19
CA SER A 348 -18.04 9.44 12.65
C SER A 348 -18.04 8.50 13.84
N GLU A 349 -17.07 7.61 13.90
CA GLU A 349 -16.92 6.64 14.97
C GLU A 349 -15.47 6.59 15.48
N ILE A 350 -15.29 6.13 16.72
CA ILE A 350 -13.99 5.71 17.25
C ILE A 350 -13.88 4.19 17.15
N TRP A 351 -12.82 3.71 16.50
CA TRP A 351 -12.49 2.29 16.44
C TRP A 351 -11.21 2.03 17.24
N ASN A 352 -11.32 1.28 18.32
CA ASN A 352 -10.17 0.81 19.11
C ASN A 352 -9.77 -0.56 18.55
N VAL A 353 -8.72 -0.60 17.75
CA VAL A 353 -8.21 -1.82 17.14
C VAL A 353 -7.12 -2.39 18.02
N THR A 354 -7.33 -3.58 18.55
CA THR A 354 -6.43 -4.25 19.49
C THR A 354 -5.89 -5.53 18.88
N ASN A 355 -4.59 -5.71 18.90
CA ASN A 355 -3.95 -6.99 18.62
C ASN A 355 -3.81 -7.77 19.92
N THR A 356 -4.54 -8.87 20.06
CA THR A 356 -4.53 -9.69 21.27
C THR A 356 -3.47 -10.80 21.28
N ASN A 357 -2.78 -11.02 20.15
CA ASN A 357 -1.62 -11.91 20.08
C ASN A 357 -0.44 -11.39 20.90
N GLN A 358 0.42 -12.30 21.35
CA GLN A 358 1.60 -11.98 22.17
C GLN A 358 2.89 -11.88 21.34
N ARG A 359 2.95 -12.51 20.17
CA ARG A 359 4.18 -12.65 19.39
C ARG A 359 4.04 -12.19 17.94
N VAL A 360 2.83 -12.15 17.41
CA VAL A 360 2.56 -11.86 16.01
C VAL A 360 2.01 -10.45 15.87
N ALA A 361 2.67 -9.63 15.08
CA ALA A 361 2.15 -8.33 14.68
C ALA A 361 1.03 -8.49 13.64
N HIS A 362 0.08 -7.59 13.66
CA HIS A 362 -0.93 -7.41 12.63
C HIS A 362 -0.89 -6.00 12.07
N ASN A 363 -1.67 -5.77 11.04
CA ASN A 363 -2.09 -4.44 10.65
C ASN A 363 -3.60 -4.46 10.38
N PHE A 364 -4.19 -3.29 10.31
CA PHE A 364 -5.61 -3.13 10.10
C PHE A 364 -5.81 -2.25 8.88
N HIS A 365 -6.54 -2.76 7.89
CA HIS A 365 -6.97 -2.04 6.70
C HIS A 365 -8.48 -1.94 6.68
N LEU A 366 -8.98 -0.76 6.28
CA LEU A 366 -10.39 -0.45 6.16
C LEU A 366 -10.68 0.02 4.74
N HIS A 367 -11.58 -0.66 4.05
CA HIS A 367 -12.04 -0.28 2.71
C HIS A 367 -12.90 0.98 2.75
N LEU A 368 -13.15 1.60 1.59
CA LEU A 368 -14.01 2.76 1.34
C LEU A 368 -13.46 4.08 1.89
N VAL A 369 -13.06 4.15 3.14
CA VAL A 369 -12.74 5.41 3.84
C VAL A 369 -11.35 5.39 4.46
N GLN A 370 -10.82 6.59 4.68
CA GLN A 370 -9.58 6.79 5.40
C GLN A 370 -9.88 7.25 6.82
N PHE A 371 -8.98 6.91 7.74
CA PHE A 371 -9.08 7.24 9.15
C PHE A 371 -7.90 8.08 9.62
N ARG A 372 -8.04 8.66 10.80
CA ARG A 372 -6.95 9.27 11.56
C ARG A 372 -6.55 8.39 12.72
N VAL A 373 -5.25 8.19 12.88
CA VAL A 373 -4.70 7.59 14.09
C VAL A 373 -4.66 8.66 15.18
N LEU A 374 -5.45 8.48 16.24
CA LEU A 374 -5.48 9.41 17.38
C LEU A 374 -4.47 9.01 18.45
N GLU A 375 -4.44 7.73 18.79
CA GLU A 375 -3.62 7.20 19.86
C GLU A 375 -3.04 5.83 19.47
N ARG A 376 -1.89 5.53 20.03
CA ARG A 376 -1.20 4.26 19.91
C ARG A 376 -0.70 3.82 21.29
N GLY A 377 -1.19 2.69 21.81
CA GLY A 377 -0.84 2.24 23.15
C GLY A 377 -1.15 3.26 24.26
N GLY A 378 -2.24 4.02 24.14
CA GLY A 378 -2.66 5.04 25.09
C GLY A 378 -1.88 6.37 25.01
N ARG A 379 -1.02 6.55 23.99
CA ARG A 379 -0.28 7.79 23.75
C ARG A 379 -0.74 8.44 22.44
N PRO A 380 -0.72 9.78 22.30
CA PRO A 380 -1.01 10.43 21.03
C PRO A 380 -0.15 9.86 19.89
N ALA A 381 -0.75 9.74 18.70
CA ALA A 381 -0.03 9.32 17.50
C ALA A 381 1.12 10.28 17.18
N GLY A 382 2.22 9.74 16.68
CA GLY A 382 3.38 10.52 16.25
C GLY A 382 3.10 11.35 15.00
N PRO A 383 3.89 12.41 14.75
CA PRO A 383 3.67 13.31 13.61
C PRO A 383 3.75 12.60 12.24
N ALA A 384 4.49 11.50 12.14
CA ALA A 384 4.57 10.67 10.93
C ALA A 384 3.25 9.94 10.60
N GLU A 385 2.38 9.75 11.60
CA GLU A 385 1.05 9.13 11.47
C GLU A 385 -0.10 10.15 11.54
N ALA A 386 0.20 11.44 11.60
CA ALA A 386 -0.81 12.51 11.74
C ALA A 386 -1.66 12.74 10.47
N GLY A 387 -1.29 12.12 9.34
CA GLY A 387 -2.04 12.16 8.09
C GLY A 387 -3.26 11.26 8.08
N LEU A 388 -3.94 11.23 6.93
CA LEU A 388 -4.99 10.25 6.66
C LEU A 388 -4.36 8.92 6.28
N LYS A 389 -4.93 7.83 6.81
CA LYS A 389 -4.47 6.46 6.55
C LYS A 389 -5.64 5.54 6.27
N ASP A 390 -5.37 4.45 5.61
CA ASP A 390 -6.32 3.34 5.43
C ASP A 390 -5.77 2.02 5.96
N THR A 391 -4.48 1.99 6.28
CA THR A 391 -3.78 0.83 6.83
C THR A 391 -2.93 1.27 8.01
N VAL A 392 -2.98 0.54 9.13
CA VAL A 392 -2.21 0.86 10.32
C VAL A 392 -1.67 -0.41 10.97
N ARG A 393 -0.38 -0.40 11.30
CA ARG A 393 0.26 -1.49 12.04
C ARG A 393 -0.27 -1.52 13.48
N VAL A 394 -0.49 -2.74 14.00
CA VAL A 394 -0.90 -3.00 15.40
C VAL A 394 0.04 -4.06 15.98
N MET A 395 0.90 -3.66 16.90
CA MET A 395 1.90 -4.55 17.50
C MET A 395 1.26 -5.52 18.51
N PRO A 396 1.92 -6.62 18.87
CA PRO A 396 1.45 -7.54 19.91
C PRO A 396 1.04 -6.80 21.20
N GLY A 397 -0.19 -7.05 21.67
CA GLY A 397 -0.75 -6.41 22.87
C GLY A 397 -1.10 -4.92 22.72
N GLU A 398 -0.92 -4.33 21.54
CA GLU A 398 -1.18 -2.91 21.32
C GLU A 398 -2.65 -2.65 20.97
N THR A 399 -3.15 -1.50 21.40
CA THR A 399 -4.40 -0.90 20.93
C THR A 399 -4.10 0.40 20.19
N VAL A 400 -4.64 0.52 18.96
CA VAL A 400 -4.61 1.75 18.17
C VAL A 400 -6.01 2.34 18.10
N LYS A 401 -6.13 3.63 18.42
CA LYS A 401 -7.40 4.35 18.41
C LYS A 401 -7.55 5.16 17.12
N LEU A 402 -8.57 4.84 16.36
CA LEU A 402 -8.84 5.43 15.06
C LEU A 402 -10.10 6.30 15.13
N HIS A 403 -10.07 7.46 14.46
CA HIS A 403 -11.26 8.24 14.15
C HIS A 403 -11.60 8.01 12.68
N VAL A 404 -12.80 7.51 12.43
CA VAL A 404 -13.29 7.13 11.10
C VAL A 404 -14.56 7.90 10.79
N THR A 405 -14.70 8.47 9.59
CA THR A 405 -15.94 9.06 9.09
C THR A 405 -16.40 8.25 7.89
N PHE A 406 -17.63 7.72 7.95
CA PHE A 406 -18.20 6.85 6.93
C PHE A 406 -19.02 7.64 5.92
N ASP A 407 -18.35 8.31 5.02
CA ASP A 407 -18.93 9.04 3.90
C ASP A 407 -18.63 8.35 2.55
N GLY A 408 -18.96 8.98 1.45
CA GLY A 408 -18.70 8.49 0.09
C GLY A 408 -19.81 7.63 -0.47
N PHE A 409 -19.91 6.37 -0.10
CA PHE A 409 -20.87 5.43 -0.67
C PHE A 409 -21.50 4.54 0.40
N ARG A 410 -22.78 4.14 0.16
CA ARG A 410 -23.47 3.13 0.93
C ARG A 410 -23.20 1.74 0.37
N GLY A 411 -23.31 0.70 1.20
CA GLY A 411 -23.20 -0.69 0.81
C GLY A 411 -22.26 -1.49 1.69
N ASP A 412 -21.84 -2.66 1.22
CA ASP A 412 -21.05 -3.62 1.97
C ASP A 412 -19.59 -3.54 1.53
N TYR A 413 -18.71 -3.51 2.52
CA TYR A 413 -17.26 -3.43 2.37
C TYR A 413 -16.59 -4.32 3.41
N VAL A 414 -15.29 -4.55 3.27
CA VAL A 414 -14.53 -5.33 4.23
C VAL A 414 -13.53 -4.48 4.99
N TYR A 415 -13.16 -4.97 6.18
CA TYR A 415 -11.96 -4.58 6.90
C TYR A 415 -11.21 -5.85 7.31
N HIS A 416 -9.88 -5.81 7.28
CA HIS A 416 -9.08 -7.00 7.46
C HIS A 416 -7.66 -6.68 7.89
N CYS A 417 -6.93 -7.70 8.32
CA CYS A 417 -5.49 -7.62 8.43
C CYS A 417 -4.90 -7.58 7.01
N HIS A 418 -4.11 -6.57 6.69
CA HIS A 418 -3.46 -6.47 5.38
C HIS A 418 -2.08 -7.14 5.31
N MET A 419 -1.71 -7.92 6.32
CA MET A 419 -0.76 -9.00 6.13
C MET A 419 -1.50 -10.08 5.34
N LEU A 420 -1.30 -10.13 4.02
CA LEU A 420 -2.17 -10.89 3.10
C LEU A 420 -2.26 -12.37 3.43
N ASP A 421 -1.19 -12.97 3.94
CA ASP A 421 -1.23 -14.35 4.42
C ASP A 421 -2.23 -14.51 5.59
N HIS A 422 -2.35 -13.50 6.49
CA HIS A 422 -3.33 -13.50 7.58
C HIS A 422 -4.76 -13.26 7.09
N SER A 423 -4.93 -12.39 6.11
CA SER A 423 -6.23 -12.17 5.43
C SER A 423 -6.72 -13.48 4.81
N ALA A 424 -5.88 -14.16 4.05
CA ALA A 424 -6.19 -15.44 3.43
C ALA A 424 -6.51 -16.56 4.44
N MET A 425 -6.07 -16.43 5.70
CA MET A 425 -6.42 -17.31 6.82
C MET A 425 -7.76 -16.98 7.49
N GLY A 426 -8.51 -15.99 6.96
CA GLY A 426 -9.82 -15.59 7.46
C GLY A 426 -9.85 -14.39 8.39
N MET A 427 -8.73 -13.64 8.57
CA MET A 427 -8.71 -12.41 9.38
C MET A 427 -9.34 -11.24 8.62
N MET A 428 -10.63 -11.33 8.40
CA MET A 428 -11.45 -10.39 7.65
C MET A 428 -12.85 -10.31 8.24
N ALA A 429 -13.55 -9.21 8.03
CA ALA A 429 -14.93 -9.00 8.45
C ALA A 429 -15.64 -8.02 7.52
N THR A 430 -16.96 -8.11 7.43
CA THR A 430 -17.78 -7.24 6.56
C THR A 430 -18.43 -6.13 7.38
N PHE A 431 -18.37 -4.90 6.88
CA PHE A 431 -19.18 -3.80 7.39
C PHE A 431 -20.13 -3.26 6.34
N ARG A 432 -21.30 -2.80 6.81
CA ARG A 432 -22.35 -2.20 5.99
C ARG A 432 -22.55 -0.73 6.32
N VAL A 433 -22.45 0.12 5.32
CA VAL A 433 -22.79 1.55 5.42
C VAL A 433 -24.25 1.73 5.00
N ARG A 434 -25.10 2.26 5.90
CA ARG A 434 -26.56 2.47 5.68
C ARG A 434 -26.92 3.94 5.55
#